data_5e261d953ad404c2d850ea19901d36d1
#
_entry.id   5e261d953ad404c2d850ea19901d36d1
#
_cell.length_a   1.000
_cell.length_b   1.000
_cell.length_c   1.000
_cell.angle_alpha   90.00
_cell.angle_beta   90.00
_cell.angle_gamma   90.00
#
_symmetry.space_group_name_H-M   'P 1'
#
loop_
_entity.id
_entity.type
_entity.pdbx_description
1 polymer ?
#
loop_
_entity_poly.entity_id
_entity_poly.type
_entity_poly.pdbx_seq_one_letter_code
_entity_poly.pdbx_strand_id
1 'polypeptide(L)'
;MSAAPSGDAFEHPTDVKMTRSPVAHDNTRMTTTRPASTAAEEPRSAHVASGDAAATVDHLLLGPPEHGVTRHGAALAGARRTSMLDVGTGARDLAAYLADDAGPVHVHLTDALLGADHRAIEAGVRAIEGAARPVHVTLHDIPQPAEGQARYERRAALYARIVAAAASVQVCSEAERAMLGDVVAAPAGDADSAARGFGDADVAGVGVVTLPVDARASATEAGDAVLALGDDAPVGVLGFVHPGKDPQLALDVAAALGRDLVMLGAVVEGHEDFVDDLRRTANARGIELRVLGHLSEDEMDAAIATIAVPLAAYRHISASGSIGRWIAAGRRPITLATPWVAELSTTAPGSVAVVEAFTGAGEPGDRDGVIDVLVDAARAALSDPMVTVTNPSHPGLLTTPDAARRQSELLAAHLTPLGGVG
;
A
#
# COMPACT_ATOMS: atom_id res chain seq x y z
N MET A 1 -44.57 -35.88 2.94
CA MET A 1 -44.46 -35.59 4.37
C MET A 1 -43.13 -36.14 4.86
N SER A 2 -42.15 -35.32 5.01
CA SER A 2 -40.98 -35.61 5.82
C SER A 2 -40.34 -34.25 6.22
N ALA A 3 -40.17 -34.08 7.52
CA ALA A 3 -39.83 -32.84 8.18
C ALA A 3 -38.31 -32.55 8.03
N ALA A 4 -37.97 -31.26 7.88
CA ALA A 4 -36.62 -30.75 8.04
C ALA A 4 -36.28 -30.59 9.54
N PRO A 5 -35.00 -30.78 9.95
CA PRO A 5 -34.58 -30.43 11.28
C PRO A 5 -34.09 -28.96 11.35
N SER A 6 -34.49 -28.34 12.45
CA SER A 6 -34.23 -27.00 12.93
C SER A 6 -32.73 -26.75 13.23
N GLY A 7 -32.35 -25.47 13.07
CA GLY A 7 -31.00 -24.97 13.25
C GLY A 7 -30.47 -25.05 14.68
N ASP A 8 -29.15 -25.19 14.76
CA ASP A 8 -28.38 -24.99 15.98
C ASP A 8 -27.66 -23.65 15.94
N ALA A 9 -27.90 -22.90 17.01
CA ALA A 9 -27.24 -21.62 17.30
C ALA A 9 -25.80 -21.85 17.71
N PHE A 10 -24.87 -21.16 17.05
CA PHE A 10 -23.47 -21.08 17.52
C PHE A 10 -23.37 -20.03 18.64
N GLU A 11 -23.11 -20.51 19.83
CA GLU A 11 -22.73 -19.70 20.99
C GLU A 11 -21.27 -19.26 20.86
N HIS A 12 -21.04 -17.97 21.07
CA HIS A 12 -19.70 -17.38 21.21
C HIS A 12 -19.13 -17.68 22.60
N PRO A 13 -17.90 -18.10 22.74
CA PRO A 13 -17.20 -18.08 24.02
C PRO A 13 -16.63 -16.69 24.29
N THR A 14 -17.09 -16.10 25.39
CA THR A 14 -16.56 -14.90 26.03
C THR A 14 -15.41 -15.27 26.97
N ASP A 15 -14.48 -14.31 27.14
CA ASP A 15 -13.50 -14.14 28.22
C ASP A 15 -12.21 -14.97 28.17
N VAL A 16 -11.16 -14.35 27.59
CA VAL A 16 -9.78 -14.65 27.96
C VAL A 16 -9.19 -13.45 28.70
N LYS A 17 -8.98 -13.63 30.01
CA LYS A 17 -8.28 -12.69 30.88
C LYS A 17 -6.79 -12.64 30.53
N MET A 18 -6.30 -11.47 30.13
CA MET A 18 -4.86 -11.21 30.06
C MET A 18 -4.27 -10.99 31.46
N THR A 19 -3.33 -11.84 31.86
CA THR A 19 -2.45 -11.62 32.99
C THR A 19 -1.21 -10.86 32.55
N ARG A 20 -1.05 -9.65 33.06
CA ARG A 20 0.17 -8.84 32.90
C ARG A 20 1.24 -9.34 33.85
N SER A 21 2.44 -9.68 33.37
CA SER A 21 3.66 -9.79 34.13
C SER A 21 4.42 -8.46 34.12
N PRO A 22 4.96 -7.99 35.26
CA PRO A 22 5.71 -6.74 35.30
C PRO A 22 7.18 -6.99 34.93
N VAL A 23 7.68 -6.23 33.95
CA VAL A 23 9.12 -6.12 33.66
C VAL A 23 9.68 -4.98 34.51
N ALA A 24 10.67 -5.30 35.36
CA ALA A 24 11.36 -4.36 36.20
C ALA A 24 12.32 -3.49 35.36
N HIS A 25 12.19 -2.18 35.46
CA HIS A 25 13.19 -1.22 34.96
C HIS A 25 14.32 -1.04 36.00
N ASP A 26 15.50 -1.40 35.58
CA ASP A 26 16.75 -1.09 36.33
C ASP A 26 17.28 0.29 35.88
N ASN A 27 17.27 1.23 36.80
CA ASN A 27 17.72 2.61 36.62
C ASN A 27 19.17 2.72 37.08
N THR A 28 20.14 2.50 36.17
CA THR A 28 21.55 2.80 36.49
C THR A 28 21.93 4.15 35.89
N ARG A 29 22.01 5.18 36.76
CA ARG A 29 22.60 6.49 36.46
C ARG A 29 24.09 6.34 36.14
N MET A 30 24.51 6.66 34.95
CA MET A 30 25.91 7.01 34.65
C MET A 30 26.06 8.53 34.51
N THR A 31 26.77 9.11 35.47
CA THR A 31 27.28 10.47 35.39
C THR A 31 28.53 10.48 34.51
N THR A 32 28.52 11.20 33.38
CA THR A 32 29.74 11.50 32.63
C THR A 32 30.01 13.00 32.63
N THR A 33 31.14 13.33 33.18
CA THR A 33 31.78 14.64 33.22
C THR A 33 32.17 15.12 31.82
N ARG A 34 31.82 16.35 31.54
CA ARG A 34 32.07 17.10 30.30
C ARG A 34 33.48 17.72 30.32
N PRO A 35 34.35 17.57 29.32
CA PRO A 35 35.47 18.46 29.14
C PRO A 35 35.08 19.70 28.32
N ALA A 36 35.58 20.85 28.74
CA ALA A 36 35.43 22.11 28.03
C ALA A 36 36.27 22.10 26.77
N SER A 37 35.70 22.49 25.63
CA SER A 37 36.41 22.76 24.38
C SER A 37 36.11 24.17 23.90
N THR A 38 37.20 24.86 23.59
CA THR A 38 37.36 26.22 23.11
C THR A 38 36.56 26.49 21.84
N ALA A 39 35.98 27.69 21.81
CA ALA A 39 35.29 28.26 20.66
C ALA A 39 36.22 28.51 19.50
N ALA A 40 35.86 27.96 18.32
CA ALA A 40 36.32 28.46 17.04
C ALA A 40 35.09 29.08 16.33
N GLU A 41 35.18 30.36 15.99
CA GLU A 41 34.17 31.08 15.24
C GLU A 41 34.09 30.51 13.80
N GLU A 42 32.96 29.95 13.44
CA GLU A 42 32.62 29.68 12.04
C GLU A 42 31.94 30.90 11.40
N PRO A 43 32.16 31.16 10.11
CA PRO A 43 31.62 32.35 9.44
C PRO A 43 30.08 32.23 9.31
N ARG A 44 29.38 33.29 9.73
CA ARG A 44 27.94 33.46 9.58
C ARG A 44 27.60 33.40 8.08
N SER A 45 27.04 32.26 7.66
CA SER A 45 26.34 32.12 6.39
C SER A 45 25.12 33.07 6.42
N ALA A 46 25.09 34.00 5.47
CA ALA A 46 23.99 34.90 5.27
C ALA A 46 22.72 34.09 4.95
N HIS A 47 21.78 34.05 5.89
CA HIS A 47 20.41 33.65 5.60
C HIS A 47 19.83 34.67 4.62
N VAL A 48 19.74 34.26 3.35
CA VAL A 48 18.83 34.88 2.41
C VAL A 48 17.42 34.53 2.92
N ALA A 49 16.78 35.51 3.55
CA ALA A 49 15.34 35.45 3.85
C ALA A 49 14.60 35.51 2.51
N SER A 50 14.35 34.36 1.89
CA SER A 50 13.34 34.23 0.87
C SER A 50 12.00 34.26 1.59
N GLY A 51 11.34 35.41 1.57
CA GLY A 51 9.95 35.54 1.97
C GLY A 51 9.10 34.73 1.03
N ASP A 52 8.56 33.65 1.56
CA ASP A 52 7.28 33.07 1.18
C ASP A 52 6.81 32.27 2.39
N ALA A 53 5.92 32.89 3.17
CA ALA A 53 5.09 32.17 4.12
C ALA A 53 4.03 31.40 3.29
N ALA A 54 4.47 30.44 2.49
CA ALA A 54 3.58 29.42 1.95
C ALA A 54 2.98 28.69 3.15
N ALA A 55 1.66 28.69 3.26
CA ALA A 55 0.96 28.00 4.31
C ALA A 55 1.48 26.56 4.36
N THR A 56 2.14 26.20 5.45
CA THR A 56 2.70 24.87 5.62
C THR A 56 1.55 23.93 5.93
N VAL A 57 1.41 22.87 5.10
CA VAL A 57 0.44 21.80 5.36
C VAL A 57 1.02 20.86 6.40
N ASP A 58 0.29 20.61 7.47
CA ASP A 58 0.62 19.55 8.42
C ASP A 58 0.35 18.18 7.80
N HIS A 59 1.17 17.18 8.09
CA HIS A 59 0.94 15.81 7.66
C HIS A 59 0.39 14.97 8.82
N LEU A 60 -0.77 14.37 8.62
CA LEU A 60 -1.38 13.43 9.55
C LEU A 60 -1.13 12.01 9.08
N LEU A 61 -0.43 11.24 9.89
CA LEU A 61 -0.17 9.82 9.67
C LEU A 61 -1.16 8.99 10.47
N LEU A 62 -1.96 8.18 9.79
CA LEU A 62 -2.94 7.29 10.41
C LEU A 62 -2.41 5.86 10.49
N GLY A 63 -2.74 5.18 11.58
CA GLY A 63 -2.46 3.78 11.79
C GLY A 63 -1.03 3.46 12.24
N PRO A 64 -0.72 2.15 12.34
CA PRO A 64 0.57 1.70 12.82
C PRO A 64 1.69 2.09 11.85
N PRO A 65 2.90 2.42 12.37
CA PRO A 65 4.01 2.87 11.53
C PRO A 65 4.50 1.80 10.53
N GLU A 66 4.18 0.52 10.75
CA GLU A 66 4.52 -0.60 9.87
C GLU A 66 3.57 -0.67 8.65
N HIS A 67 2.40 -0.05 8.70
CA HIS A 67 1.44 -0.10 7.60
C HIS A 67 1.98 0.62 6.36
N GLY A 68 1.84 0.01 5.18
CA GLY A 68 2.41 0.52 3.94
C GLY A 68 2.03 1.95 3.60
N VAL A 69 0.75 2.32 3.79
CA VAL A 69 0.26 3.69 3.54
C VAL A 69 0.83 4.68 4.56
N THR A 70 0.92 4.31 5.84
CA THR A 70 1.52 5.14 6.90
C THR A 70 2.99 5.41 6.63
N ARG A 71 3.75 4.36 6.28
CA ARG A 71 5.18 4.48 5.89
C ARG A 71 5.36 5.36 4.66
N HIS A 72 4.50 5.20 3.66
CA HIS A 72 4.53 6.02 2.45
C HIS A 72 4.26 7.50 2.78
N GLY A 73 3.21 7.79 3.54
CA GLY A 73 2.91 9.15 4.00
C GLY A 73 4.06 9.78 4.79
N ALA A 74 4.68 9.02 5.70
CA ALA A 74 5.83 9.47 6.47
C ALA A 74 7.05 9.78 5.57
N ALA A 75 7.33 8.94 4.58
CA ALA A 75 8.42 9.13 3.63
C ALA A 75 8.23 10.41 2.80
N LEU A 76 7.01 10.68 2.32
CA LEU A 76 6.72 11.88 1.54
C LEU A 76 6.64 13.16 2.39
N ALA A 77 6.20 13.06 3.65
CA ALA A 77 6.21 14.18 4.59
C ALA A 77 7.65 14.66 4.87
N GLY A 78 8.62 13.73 4.94
CA GLY A 78 10.02 14.04 5.18
C GLY A 78 10.21 14.79 6.51
N ALA A 79 10.87 15.96 6.47
CA ALA A 79 11.14 16.79 7.65
C ALA A 79 10.00 17.77 7.99
N ARG A 80 8.84 17.69 7.33
CA ARG A 80 7.70 18.55 7.61
C ARG A 80 7.06 18.19 8.95
N ARG A 81 6.24 19.09 9.48
CA ARG A 81 5.48 18.82 10.69
C ARG A 81 4.55 17.62 10.45
N THR A 82 4.70 16.60 11.27
CA THR A 82 3.90 15.38 11.21
C THR A 82 3.25 15.12 12.56
N SER A 83 1.99 14.69 12.54
CA SER A 83 1.26 14.17 13.70
C SER A 83 0.91 12.71 13.42
N MET A 84 1.07 11.84 14.41
CA MET A 84 0.68 10.43 14.29
C MET A 84 -0.55 10.15 15.15
N LEU A 85 -1.54 9.50 14.55
CA LEU A 85 -2.69 8.96 15.26
C LEU A 85 -2.74 7.44 15.01
N ASP A 86 -2.72 6.66 16.07
CA ASP A 86 -2.92 5.22 16.00
C ASP A 86 -4.40 4.90 15.74
N VAL A 87 -4.68 3.92 14.88
CA VAL A 87 -6.03 3.40 14.63
C VAL A 87 -6.69 2.89 15.91
N GLY A 88 -5.89 2.40 16.87
CA GLY A 88 -6.36 1.94 18.18
C GLY A 88 -7.04 3.02 19.02
N THR A 89 -6.72 4.30 18.81
CA THR A 89 -7.34 5.44 19.50
C THR A 89 -8.68 5.88 18.87
N GLY A 90 -8.95 5.43 17.65
CA GLY A 90 -10.24 5.47 17.00
C GLY A 90 -10.66 6.82 16.44
N ALA A 91 -11.84 6.86 15.82
CA ALA A 91 -12.42 8.01 15.15
C ALA A 91 -12.61 9.24 16.08
N ARG A 92 -12.63 9.05 17.40
CA ARG A 92 -12.79 10.15 18.37
C ARG A 92 -11.58 11.07 18.40
N ASP A 93 -10.37 10.50 18.35
CA ASP A 93 -9.14 11.29 18.36
C ASP A 93 -8.89 11.94 17.01
N LEU A 94 -9.27 11.27 15.92
CA LEU A 94 -9.29 11.88 14.59
C LEU A 94 -10.24 13.10 14.56
N ALA A 95 -11.47 12.96 15.09
CA ALA A 95 -12.42 14.07 15.16
C ALA A 95 -11.90 15.23 16.01
N ALA A 96 -11.27 14.94 17.15
CA ALA A 96 -10.66 15.95 18.02
C ALA A 96 -9.51 16.69 17.32
N TYR A 97 -8.66 15.97 16.60
CA TYR A 97 -7.56 16.56 15.82
C TYR A 97 -8.07 17.45 14.67
N LEU A 98 -9.12 17.02 13.98
CA LEU A 98 -9.69 17.77 12.84
C LEU A 98 -10.61 18.94 13.28
N ALA A 99 -11.04 18.98 14.54
CA ALA A 99 -11.81 20.07 15.10
C ALA A 99 -10.95 21.30 15.45
N ASP A 100 -9.63 21.15 15.51
CA ASP A 100 -8.70 22.25 15.74
C ASP A 100 -8.43 22.99 14.42
N ASP A 101 -8.72 24.30 14.38
CA ASP A 101 -8.47 25.17 13.22
C ASP A 101 -7.00 25.63 13.17
N ALA A 102 -6.08 24.70 13.21
CA ALA A 102 -4.64 24.95 13.20
C ALA A 102 -4.03 25.06 11.79
N GLY A 103 -4.85 25.26 10.75
CA GLY A 103 -4.45 25.33 9.34
C GLY A 103 -4.66 24.00 8.59
N PRO A 104 -4.33 23.92 7.29
CA PRO A 104 -4.60 22.77 6.44
C PRO A 104 -3.81 21.54 6.87
N VAL A 105 -4.42 20.37 6.70
CA VAL A 105 -3.82 19.08 6.97
C VAL A 105 -3.88 18.17 5.74
N HIS A 106 -2.82 17.41 5.50
CA HIS A 106 -2.78 16.35 4.49
C HIS A 106 -2.68 14.98 5.14
N VAL A 107 -3.48 14.03 4.65
CA VAL A 107 -3.52 12.66 5.16
C VAL A 107 -3.46 11.64 4.02
N HIS A 108 -2.60 10.63 4.17
CA HIS A 108 -2.63 9.42 3.35
C HIS A 108 -3.56 8.42 4.01
N LEU A 109 -4.56 7.92 3.28
CA LEU A 109 -5.53 7.02 3.86
C LEU A 109 -6.02 5.92 2.91
N THR A 110 -6.41 4.82 3.50
CA THR A 110 -7.34 3.82 3.01
C THR A 110 -8.40 3.62 4.08
N ASP A 111 -9.56 3.07 3.74
CA ASP A 111 -10.65 2.84 4.70
C ASP A 111 -10.20 2.03 5.92
N ALA A 112 -9.33 1.04 5.74
CA ALA A 112 -8.77 0.24 6.84
C ALA A 112 -8.01 1.06 7.91
N LEU A 113 -7.48 2.24 7.56
CA LEU A 113 -6.82 3.14 8.50
C LEU A 113 -7.78 4.05 9.27
N LEU A 114 -9.06 4.07 8.93
CA LEU A 114 -10.09 4.81 9.65
C LEU A 114 -10.72 4.01 10.79
N GLY A 115 -10.57 2.68 10.80
CA GLY A 115 -11.09 1.84 11.86
C GLY A 115 -11.03 0.35 11.56
N ALA A 116 -11.15 -0.46 12.61
CA ALA A 116 -11.08 -1.92 12.53
C ALA A 116 -12.37 -2.58 12.01
N ASP A 117 -13.49 -1.88 12.08
CA ASP A 117 -14.80 -2.36 11.63
C ASP A 117 -15.58 -1.26 10.88
N HIS A 118 -16.66 -1.65 10.22
CA HIS A 118 -17.47 -0.72 9.42
C HIS A 118 -17.96 0.48 10.24
N ARG A 119 -18.34 0.29 11.50
CA ARG A 119 -18.84 1.38 12.37
C ARG A 119 -17.72 2.38 12.70
N ALA A 120 -16.53 1.90 12.96
CA ALA A 120 -15.36 2.72 13.22
C ALA A 120 -14.92 3.48 11.96
N ILE A 121 -14.90 2.83 10.80
CA ILE A 121 -14.63 3.45 9.50
C ILE A 121 -15.64 4.57 9.21
N GLU A 122 -16.94 4.30 9.37
CA GLU A 122 -18.02 5.29 9.24
C GLU A 122 -17.82 6.49 10.18
N ALA A 123 -17.38 6.26 11.40
CA ALA A 123 -17.10 7.34 12.34
C ALA A 123 -15.86 8.15 11.92
N GLY A 124 -14.84 7.52 11.33
CA GLY A 124 -13.69 8.19 10.74
C GLY A 124 -14.07 9.09 9.56
N VAL A 125 -14.92 8.59 8.66
CA VAL A 125 -15.45 9.39 7.54
C VAL A 125 -16.22 10.61 8.06
N ARG A 126 -17.11 10.43 9.05
CA ARG A 126 -17.82 11.57 9.69
C ARG A 126 -16.88 12.57 10.34
N ALA A 127 -15.75 12.14 10.87
CA ALA A 127 -14.74 13.06 11.42
C ALA A 127 -14.12 13.94 10.30
N ILE A 128 -13.89 13.37 9.12
CA ILE A 128 -13.41 14.13 7.95
C ILE A 128 -14.49 15.10 7.47
N GLU A 129 -15.76 14.66 7.36
CA GLU A 129 -16.89 15.51 6.97
C GLU A 129 -17.14 16.68 7.93
N GLY A 130 -16.88 16.48 9.22
CA GLY A 130 -17.05 17.50 10.26
C GLY A 130 -15.79 18.30 10.58
N ALA A 131 -14.73 18.19 9.77
CA ALA A 131 -13.47 18.89 10.03
C ALA A 131 -13.65 20.42 10.02
N ALA A 132 -13.06 21.10 11.00
CA ALA A 132 -13.03 22.58 11.05
C ALA A 132 -11.92 23.16 10.19
N ARG A 133 -10.96 22.34 9.75
CA ARG A 133 -9.78 22.72 8.96
C ARG A 133 -9.83 22.08 7.57
N PRO A 134 -9.19 22.68 6.55
CA PRO A 134 -9.08 22.05 5.23
C PRO A 134 -8.34 20.72 5.30
N VAL A 135 -8.96 19.63 4.83
CA VAL A 135 -8.38 18.29 4.78
C VAL A 135 -8.05 17.95 3.33
N HIS A 136 -6.77 17.80 3.05
CA HIS A 136 -6.26 17.28 1.77
C HIS A 136 -6.01 15.78 1.93
N VAL A 137 -6.40 14.95 0.96
CA VAL A 137 -6.27 13.49 1.07
C VAL A 137 -5.47 12.91 -0.09
N THR A 138 -4.60 11.94 0.21
CA THR A 138 -4.13 10.97 -0.78
C THR A 138 -4.83 9.65 -0.49
N LEU A 139 -5.66 9.21 -1.42
CA LEU A 139 -6.41 7.96 -1.32
C LEU A 139 -5.58 6.81 -1.86
N HIS A 140 -5.62 5.70 -1.14
CA HIS A 140 -4.99 4.44 -1.52
C HIS A 140 -6.02 3.32 -1.56
N ASP A 141 -5.71 2.24 -2.28
CA ASP A 141 -6.56 1.06 -2.36
C ASP A 141 -8.00 1.39 -2.80
N ILE A 142 -8.11 2.06 -3.95
CA ILE A 142 -9.40 2.49 -4.51
C ILE A 142 -10.32 1.29 -4.71
N PRO A 143 -11.60 1.34 -4.26
CA PRO A 143 -12.55 0.24 -4.40
C PRO A 143 -12.73 -0.20 -5.85
N GLN A 144 -12.84 -1.53 -6.04
CA GLN A 144 -13.00 -2.13 -7.37
C GLN A 144 -14.16 -3.13 -7.37
N PRO A 145 -14.96 -3.22 -8.45
CA PRO A 145 -16.07 -4.18 -8.57
C PRO A 145 -15.65 -5.64 -8.34
N ALA A 146 -14.41 -5.95 -8.69
CA ALA A 146 -13.82 -7.27 -8.55
C ALA A 146 -13.64 -7.74 -7.08
N GLU A 147 -13.79 -6.85 -6.10
CA GLU A 147 -13.84 -7.19 -4.67
C GLU A 147 -15.17 -7.87 -4.26
N GLY A 148 -16.11 -7.96 -5.19
CA GLY A 148 -17.50 -8.41 -4.97
C GLY A 148 -18.44 -7.24 -4.72
N GLN A 149 -19.62 -7.30 -5.36
CA GLN A 149 -20.55 -6.18 -5.47
C GLN A 149 -20.87 -5.50 -4.13
N ALA A 150 -21.26 -6.29 -3.10
CA ALA A 150 -21.65 -5.73 -1.81
C ALA A 150 -20.48 -5.04 -1.06
N ARG A 151 -19.24 -5.50 -1.23
CA ARG A 151 -18.05 -4.86 -0.65
C ARG A 151 -17.72 -3.59 -1.41
N TYR A 152 -17.72 -3.67 -2.74
CA TYR A 152 -17.49 -2.54 -3.61
C TYR A 152 -18.44 -1.38 -3.31
N GLU A 153 -19.75 -1.63 -3.31
CA GLU A 153 -20.76 -0.59 -3.05
C GLU A 153 -20.56 0.10 -1.70
N ARG A 154 -20.30 -0.68 -0.63
CA ARG A 154 -20.05 -0.10 0.69
C ARG A 154 -18.79 0.78 0.72
N ARG A 155 -17.67 0.30 0.15
CA ARG A 155 -16.41 1.05 0.11
C ARG A 155 -16.54 2.26 -0.81
N ALA A 156 -17.16 2.11 -1.97
CA ALA A 156 -17.38 3.19 -2.92
C ALA A 156 -18.17 4.35 -2.29
N ALA A 157 -19.24 4.05 -1.55
CA ALA A 157 -20.01 5.07 -0.84
C ALA A 157 -19.18 5.84 0.20
N LEU A 158 -18.26 5.16 0.91
CA LEU A 158 -17.36 5.81 1.86
C LEU A 158 -16.34 6.73 1.16
N TYR A 159 -15.72 6.22 0.07
CA TYR A 159 -14.73 6.99 -0.69
C TYR A 159 -15.37 8.21 -1.36
N ALA A 160 -16.57 8.09 -1.92
CA ALA A 160 -17.29 9.21 -2.49
C ALA A 160 -17.55 10.33 -1.46
N ARG A 161 -17.90 9.98 -0.21
CA ARG A 161 -18.08 10.92 0.89
C ARG A 161 -16.78 11.60 1.30
N ILE A 162 -15.67 10.85 1.36
CA ILE A 162 -14.34 11.41 1.65
C ILE A 162 -13.96 12.42 0.56
N VAL A 163 -14.13 12.06 -0.72
CA VAL A 163 -13.87 12.95 -1.86
C VAL A 163 -14.69 14.22 -1.77
N ALA A 164 -15.99 14.11 -1.44
CA ALA A 164 -16.89 15.26 -1.31
C ALA A 164 -16.51 16.21 -0.15
N ALA A 165 -15.89 15.68 0.92
CA ALA A 165 -15.51 16.45 2.10
C ALA A 165 -14.09 17.04 2.00
N ALA A 166 -13.22 16.46 1.15
CA ALA A 166 -11.82 16.86 1.04
C ALA A 166 -11.65 18.21 0.32
N ALA A 167 -10.70 19.01 0.78
CA ALA A 167 -10.27 20.25 0.12
C ALA A 167 -9.52 19.97 -1.20
N SER A 168 -8.78 18.88 -1.27
CA SER A 168 -8.23 18.31 -2.52
C SER A 168 -7.99 16.83 -2.36
N VAL A 169 -7.96 16.12 -3.49
CA VAL A 169 -7.75 14.68 -3.56
C VAL A 169 -6.55 14.36 -4.43
N GLN A 170 -5.74 13.42 -3.98
CA GLN A 170 -4.64 12.83 -4.74
C GLN A 170 -4.77 11.31 -4.74
N VAL A 171 -4.20 10.67 -5.75
CA VAL A 171 -4.09 9.21 -5.91
C VAL A 171 -2.68 8.84 -6.39
N CYS A 172 -2.37 7.54 -6.43
CA CYS A 172 -1.01 7.08 -6.76
C CYS A 172 -0.82 6.69 -8.23
N SER A 173 -1.83 6.85 -9.08
CA SER A 173 -1.73 6.54 -10.51
C SER A 173 -2.89 7.12 -11.32
N GLU A 174 -2.72 7.21 -12.62
CA GLU A 174 -3.80 7.54 -13.55
C GLU A 174 -4.89 6.45 -13.54
N ALA A 175 -4.49 5.20 -13.38
CA ALA A 175 -5.42 4.09 -13.22
C ALA A 175 -6.30 4.26 -11.97
N GLU A 176 -5.72 4.65 -10.83
CA GLU A 176 -6.49 4.96 -9.62
C GLU A 176 -7.40 6.17 -9.80
N ARG A 177 -6.95 7.19 -10.54
CA ARG A 177 -7.80 8.36 -10.86
C ARG A 177 -9.02 7.94 -11.66
N ALA A 178 -8.84 7.06 -12.65
CA ALA A 178 -9.96 6.52 -13.43
C ALA A 178 -10.91 5.68 -12.55
N MET A 179 -10.37 4.77 -11.72
CA MET A 179 -11.16 3.99 -10.77
C MET A 179 -11.95 4.87 -9.79
N LEU A 180 -11.34 5.96 -9.31
CA LEU A 180 -12.02 6.92 -8.44
C LEU A 180 -13.14 7.63 -9.16
N GLY A 181 -13.00 7.90 -10.47
CA GLY A 181 -14.06 8.40 -11.34
C GLY A 181 -15.28 7.48 -11.33
N ASP A 182 -15.08 6.18 -11.51
CA ASP A 182 -16.15 5.19 -11.45
C ASP A 182 -16.83 5.15 -10.07
N VAL A 183 -16.04 5.29 -9.00
CA VAL A 183 -16.55 5.32 -7.61
C VAL A 183 -17.46 6.52 -7.37
N VAL A 184 -17.08 7.72 -7.82
CA VAL A 184 -17.87 8.93 -7.58
C VAL A 184 -19.04 9.10 -8.56
N ALA A 185 -18.97 8.47 -9.74
CA ALA A 185 -20.06 8.44 -10.71
C ALA A 185 -21.15 7.41 -10.36
N ALA A 186 -20.84 6.44 -9.50
CA ALA A 186 -21.82 5.42 -9.08
C ALA A 186 -23.01 6.09 -8.35
N PRO A 187 -24.27 5.76 -8.71
CA PRO A 187 -25.44 6.35 -8.05
C PRO A 187 -25.40 5.98 -6.56
N ALA A 188 -25.26 6.99 -5.71
CA ALA A 188 -25.41 6.81 -4.26
C ALA A 188 -26.84 6.34 -3.97
N GLY A 189 -26.98 5.24 -3.22
CA GLY A 189 -28.26 4.59 -2.94
C GLY A 189 -29.28 5.43 -2.15
N ASP A 190 -28.94 6.65 -1.72
CA ASP A 190 -29.81 7.60 -1.01
C ASP A 190 -29.94 8.91 -1.77
N ALA A 191 -31.19 9.36 -1.97
CA ALA A 191 -31.56 10.55 -2.74
C ALA A 191 -30.95 11.87 -2.23
N ASP A 192 -30.44 11.95 -1.01
CA ASP A 192 -29.80 13.14 -0.43
C ASP A 192 -28.33 13.31 -0.87
N SER A 193 -27.68 12.25 -1.34
CA SER A 193 -26.32 12.28 -1.84
C SER A 193 -26.24 12.79 -3.30
N ALA A 194 -27.31 12.63 -4.07
CA ALA A 194 -27.41 13.09 -5.46
C ALA A 194 -27.40 14.62 -5.63
N ALA A 195 -27.55 15.37 -4.55
CA ALA A 195 -27.59 16.85 -4.57
C ALA A 195 -26.19 17.50 -4.62
N ARG A 196 -25.11 16.73 -4.48
CA ARG A 196 -23.72 17.17 -4.62
C ARG A 196 -23.03 16.36 -5.70
N GLY A 197 -23.56 16.44 -6.93
CA GLY A 197 -23.02 15.72 -8.08
C GLY A 197 -21.56 16.08 -8.36
N PHE A 198 -20.65 15.19 -8.04
CA PHE A 198 -19.35 15.16 -8.67
C PHE A 198 -19.56 14.68 -10.11
N GLY A 199 -19.29 15.52 -11.10
CA GLY A 199 -19.32 15.18 -12.51
C GLY A 199 -17.93 14.81 -13.03
N ASP A 200 -17.82 14.32 -14.26
CA ASP A 200 -16.55 14.01 -14.95
C ASP A 200 -15.51 15.15 -14.86
N ALA A 201 -15.96 16.40 -14.70
CA ALA A 201 -15.11 17.57 -14.52
C ALA A 201 -14.35 17.57 -13.18
N ASP A 202 -14.88 16.93 -12.13
CA ASP A 202 -14.28 16.96 -10.80
C ASP A 202 -13.12 15.97 -10.65
N VAL A 203 -13.13 14.87 -11.40
CA VAL A 203 -12.03 13.89 -11.42
C VAL A 203 -10.79 14.46 -12.13
N ALA A 204 -10.96 15.39 -13.05
CA ALA A 204 -9.86 16.10 -13.72
C ALA A 204 -9.02 16.92 -12.72
N GLY A 205 -9.60 17.33 -11.58
CA GLY A 205 -8.91 18.03 -10.50
C GLY A 205 -8.14 17.11 -9.53
N VAL A 206 -8.29 15.80 -9.63
CA VAL A 206 -7.58 14.84 -8.77
C VAL A 206 -6.10 14.80 -9.17
N GLY A 207 -5.22 15.09 -8.20
CA GLY A 207 -3.78 15.05 -8.41
C GLY A 207 -3.25 13.62 -8.47
N VAL A 208 -2.19 13.39 -9.26
CA VAL A 208 -1.50 12.10 -9.30
C VAL A 208 -0.07 12.24 -8.82
N VAL A 209 0.29 11.42 -7.81
CA VAL A 209 1.64 11.28 -7.28
C VAL A 209 1.98 9.79 -7.26
N THR A 210 2.70 9.32 -8.27
CA THR A 210 3.01 7.89 -8.42
C THR A 210 3.85 7.38 -7.23
N LEU A 211 3.63 6.12 -6.86
CA LEU A 211 4.40 5.46 -5.79
C LEU A 211 5.90 5.51 -6.14
N PRO A 212 6.75 6.01 -5.23
CA PRO A 212 8.18 6.10 -5.49
C PRO A 212 8.84 4.72 -5.50
N VAL A 213 9.91 4.61 -6.29
CA VAL A 213 10.81 3.47 -6.33
C VAL A 213 12.24 4.00 -6.14
N ASP A 214 12.76 3.84 -4.93
CA ASP A 214 14.15 4.19 -4.62
C ASP A 214 15.04 2.97 -4.82
N ALA A 215 15.97 3.07 -5.76
CA ALA A 215 16.90 2.00 -6.07
C ALA A 215 17.69 1.56 -4.81
N ARG A 216 17.75 0.26 -4.57
CA ARG A 216 18.55 -0.33 -3.48
C ARG A 216 19.98 -0.57 -3.93
N ALA A 217 20.90 -0.58 -3.00
CA ALA A 217 22.30 -0.91 -3.31
C ALA A 217 22.44 -2.32 -3.92
N SER A 218 21.65 -3.28 -3.45
CA SER A 218 21.56 -4.64 -3.96
C SER A 218 21.14 -4.75 -5.43
N ALA A 219 20.51 -3.72 -6.00
CA ALA A 219 20.07 -3.74 -7.39
C ALA A 219 21.21 -3.80 -8.39
N THR A 220 22.37 -3.27 -8.06
CA THR A 220 23.58 -3.32 -8.93
C THR A 220 24.12 -4.74 -9.08
N GLU A 221 23.85 -5.62 -8.12
CA GLU A 221 24.30 -7.01 -8.09
C GLU A 221 23.18 -8.01 -8.47
N ALA A 222 21.98 -7.51 -8.78
CA ALA A 222 20.82 -8.36 -9.04
C ALA A 222 21.07 -9.36 -10.20
N GLY A 223 21.78 -8.94 -11.26
CA GLY A 223 22.13 -9.82 -12.38
C GLY A 223 23.04 -10.96 -11.95
N ASP A 224 24.11 -10.66 -11.23
CA ASP A 224 25.05 -11.68 -10.73
C ASP A 224 24.37 -12.60 -9.72
N ALA A 225 23.52 -12.04 -8.85
CA ALA A 225 22.76 -12.81 -7.86
C ALA A 225 21.86 -13.86 -8.53
N VAL A 226 21.08 -13.49 -9.56
CA VAL A 226 20.19 -14.46 -10.24
C VAL A 226 20.94 -15.51 -11.03
N LEU A 227 22.12 -15.18 -11.60
CA LEU A 227 22.96 -16.14 -12.31
C LEU A 227 23.66 -17.15 -11.37
N ALA A 228 23.80 -16.78 -10.09
CA ALA A 228 24.39 -17.66 -9.07
C ALA A 228 23.37 -18.59 -8.40
N LEU A 229 22.07 -18.46 -8.70
CA LEU A 229 21.03 -19.29 -8.11
C LEU A 229 21.12 -20.75 -8.59
N GLY A 230 20.88 -21.68 -7.66
CA GLY A 230 20.77 -23.10 -7.98
C GLY A 230 19.44 -23.47 -8.64
N ASP A 231 19.42 -24.69 -9.20
CA ASP A 231 18.24 -25.21 -9.88
C ASP A 231 17.02 -25.40 -8.98
N ASP A 232 17.17 -25.36 -7.67
CA ASP A 232 16.13 -25.49 -6.65
C ASP A 232 15.66 -24.13 -6.07
N ALA A 233 16.20 -23.02 -6.56
CA ALA A 233 15.84 -21.71 -6.05
C ALA A 233 14.33 -21.41 -6.18
N PRO A 234 13.68 -20.82 -5.17
CA PRO A 234 12.23 -20.80 -5.01
C PRO A 234 11.52 -19.73 -5.86
N VAL A 235 10.20 -19.89 -5.96
CA VAL A 235 9.28 -18.82 -6.32
C VAL A 235 9.08 -17.91 -5.11
N GLY A 236 9.09 -16.59 -5.28
CA GLY A 236 8.91 -15.63 -4.20
C GLY A 236 7.73 -14.69 -4.41
N VAL A 237 6.97 -14.44 -3.34
CA VAL A 237 5.90 -13.43 -3.28
C VAL A 237 6.20 -12.45 -2.16
N LEU A 238 6.13 -11.14 -2.45
CA LEU A 238 6.49 -10.09 -1.50
C LEU A 238 5.26 -9.39 -0.95
N GLY A 239 5.23 -9.15 0.35
CA GLY A 239 4.23 -8.38 1.07
C GLY A 239 3.42 -9.19 2.08
N PHE A 240 2.50 -8.54 2.78
CA PHE A 240 1.65 -9.18 3.78
C PHE A 240 0.88 -10.37 3.21
N VAL A 241 0.80 -11.45 4.01
CA VAL A 241 0.12 -12.69 3.64
C VAL A 241 -1.32 -12.65 4.15
N HIS A 242 -2.27 -12.60 3.23
CA HIS A 242 -3.72 -12.65 3.50
C HIS A 242 -4.49 -13.12 2.26
N PRO A 243 -5.75 -13.59 2.40
CA PRO A 243 -6.51 -14.15 1.27
C PRO A 243 -6.69 -13.19 0.08
N GLY A 244 -6.78 -11.89 0.32
CA GLY A 244 -6.97 -10.87 -0.73
C GLY A 244 -5.83 -10.75 -1.74
N LYS A 245 -4.65 -11.33 -1.45
CA LYS A 245 -3.52 -11.41 -2.39
C LYS A 245 -3.46 -12.71 -3.19
N ASP A 246 -4.48 -13.57 -3.05
CA ASP A 246 -4.56 -14.90 -3.70
C ASP A 246 -3.24 -15.71 -3.59
N PRO A 247 -2.70 -15.96 -2.37
CA PRO A 247 -1.48 -16.73 -2.22
C PRO A 247 -1.63 -18.19 -2.68
N GLN A 248 -2.88 -18.67 -2.80
CA GLN A 248 -3.17 -19.97 -3.40
C GLN A 248 -2.77 -20.02 -4.88
N LEU A 249 -2.94 -18.93 -5.64
CA LEU A 249 -2.49 -18.85 -7.03
C LEU A 249 -0.97 -19.00 -7.13
N ALA A 250 -0.24 -18.31 -6.25
CA ALA A 250 1.22 -18.43 -6.21
C ALA A 250 1.69 -19.84 -5.84
N LEU A 251 0.98 -20.50 -4.92
CA LEU A 251 1.23 -21.89 -4.55
C LEU A 251 0.95 -22.84 -5.73
N ASP A 252 -0.14 -22.63 -6.47
CA ASP A 252 -0.49 -23.43 -7.65
C ASP A 252 0.62 -23.33 -8.71
N VAL A 253 1.15 -22.12 -8.96
CA VAL A 253 2.26 -21.88 -9.89
C VAL A 253 3.55 -22.56 -9.39
N ALA A 254 3.91 -22.38 -8.13
CA ALA A 254 5.11 -22.96 -7.55
C ALA A 254 5.09 -24.51 -7.61
N ALA A 255 3.95 -25.11 -7.27
CA ALA A 255 3.74 -26.56 -7.35
C ALA A 255 3.83 -27.09 -8.79
N ALA A 256 3.26 -26.40 -9.78
CA ALA A 256 3.35 -26.77 -11.19
C ALA A 256 4.80 -26.68 -11.75
N LEU A 257 5.65 -25.89 -11.11
CA LEU A 257 7.07 -25.78 -11.41
C LEU A 257 7.93 -26.78 -10.61
N GLY A 258 7.36 -27.46 -9.60
CA GLY A 258 8.11 -28.30 -8.66
C GLY A 258 9.09 -27.49 -7.81
N ARG A 259 8.74 -26.24 -7.44
CA ARG A 259 9.57 -25.32 -6.67
C ARG A 259 8.92 -24.96 -5.35
N ASP A 260 9.75 -24.72 -4.34
CA ASP A 260 9.29 -24.16 -3.09
C ASP A 260 8.72 -22.75 -3.26
N LEU A 261 7.80 -22.36 -2.37
CA LEU A 261 7.23 -21.03 -2.32
C LEU A 261 7.73 -20.29 -1.07
N VAL A 262 8.27 -19.08 -1.28
CA VAL A 262 8.69 -18.19 -0.19
C VAL A 262 7.82 -16.95 -0.20
N MET A 263 7.17 -16.67 0.93
CA MET A 263 6.45 -15.43 1.18
C MET A 263 7.30 -14.50 2.02
N LEU A 264 7.72 -13.38 1.39
CA LEU A 264 8.57 -12.36 1.99
C LEU A 264 7.69 -11.30 2.65
N GLY A 265 7.19 -11.61 3.84
CA GLY A 265 6.32 -10.71 4.61
C GLY A 265 5.59 -11.42 5.74
N ALA A 266 4.98 -10.62 6.60
CA ALA A 266 4.24 -11.10 7.76
C ALA A 266 2.82 -11.57 7.40
N VAL A 267 2.31 -12.51 8.17
CA VAL A 267 0.89 -12.88 8.14
C VAL A 267 0.09 -11.73 8.75
N VAL A 268 -1.01 -11.35 8.11
CA VAL A 268 -1.96 -10.41 8.71
C VAL A 268 -2.65 -11.09 9.89
N GLU A 269 -2.75 -10.40 11.00
CA GLU A 269 -3.38 -10.90 12.23
C GLU A 269 -4.77 -11.51 11.95
N GLY A 270 -5.02 -12.70 12.51
CA GLY A 270 -6.26 -13.46 12.29
C GLY A 270 -6.28 -14.32 11.03
N HIS A 271 -5.17 -14.40 10.29
CA HIS A 271 -5.03 -15.26 9.11
C HIS A 271 -4.03 -16.42 9.28
N GLU A 272 -3.67 -16.75 10.52
CA GLU A 272 -2.71 -17.82 10.84
C GLU A 272 -3.23 -19.19 10.37
N ASP A 273 -4.49 -19.50 10.66
CA ASP A 273 -5.13 -20.74 10.21
C ASP A 273 -5.14 -20.89 8.69
N PHE A 274 -5.38 -19.78 7.97
CA PHE A 274 -5.30 -19.76 6.51
C PHE A 274 -3.89 -20.11 6.00
N VAL A 275 -2.85 -19.60 6.65
CA VAL A 275 -1.46 -19.92 6.28
C VAL A 275 -1.12 -21.38 6.58
N ASP A 276 -1.66 -21.94 7.68
CA ASP A 276 -1.49 -23.36 8.00
C ASP A 276 -2.19 -24.26 6.99
N ASP A 277 -3.34 -23.86 6.47
CA ASP A 277 -4.02 -24.53 5.35
C ASP A 277 -3.16 -24.51 4.07
N LEU A 278 -2.57 -23.35 3.75
CA LEU A 278 -1.65 -23.21 2.62
C LEU A 278 -0.43 -24.13 2.78
N ARG A 279 0.17 -24.21 3.96
CA ARG A 279 1.31 -25.09 4.24
C ARG A 279 0.94 -26.57 4.06
N ARG A 280 -0.25 -26.98 4.55
CA ARG A 280 -0.74 -28.36 4.33
C ARG A 280 -0.93 -28.65 2.84
N THR A 281 -1.46 -27.70 2.09
CA THR A 281 -1.65 -27.82 0.65
C THR A 281 -0.31 -27.90 -0.09
N ALA A 282 0.67 -27.10 0.27
CA ALA A 282 2.03 -27.12 -0.28
C ALA A 282 2.68 -28.50 -0.07
N ASN A 283 2.68 -28.98 1.17
CA ASN A 283 3.24 -30.29 1.54
C ASN A 283 2.55 -31.45 0.79
N ALA A 284 1.22 -31.40 0.62
CA ALA A 284 0.48 -32.40 -0.14
C ALA A 284 0.86 -32.41 -1.64
N ARG A 285 1.43 -31.33 -2.16
CA ARG A 285 1.92 -31.18 -3.53
C ARG A 285 3.43 -31.40 -3.66
N GLY A 286 4.10 -31.74 -2.57
CA GLY A 286 5.54 -32.04 -2.55
C GLY A 286 6.45 -30.81 -2.60
N ILE A 287 5.98 -29.64 -2.23
CA ILE A 287 6.75 -28.40 -2.11
C ILE A 287 6.66 -27.84 -0.69
N GLU A 288 7.65 -27.04 -0.28
CA GLU A 288 7.62 -26.31 0.98
C GLU A 288 7.06 -24.90 0.80
N LEU A 289 6.22 -24.45 1.76
CA LEU A 289 5.83 -23.04 1.91
C LEU A 289 6.53 -22.43 3.12
N ARG A 290 7.43 -21.47 2.87
CA ARG A 290 8.08 -20.67 3.91
C ARG A 290 7.48 -19.28 3.96
N VAL A 291 7.15 -18.81 5.16
CA VAL A 291 6.71 -17.41 5.43
C VAL A 291 7.75 -16.79 6.33
N LEU A 292 8.44 -15.75 5.85
CA LEU A 292 9.60 -15.18 6.53
C LEU A 292 9.24 -14.18 7.62
N GLY A 293 7.97 -13.74 7.69
CA GLY A 293 7.55 -12.78 8.69
C GLY A 293 7.99 -11.35 8.38
N HIS A 294 8.10 -10.54 9.42
CA HIS A 294 8.61 -9.17 9.30
C HIS A 294 10.13 -9.20 9.11
N LEU A 295 10.61 -8.54 8.07
CA LEU A 295 12.03 -8.44 7.72
C LEU A 295 12.47 -6.98 7.79
N SER A 296 13.67 -6.73 8.26
CA SER A 296 14.36 -5.45 8.06
C SER A 296 14.66 -5.22 6.58
N GLU A 297 15.04 -4.02 6.20
CA GLU A 297 15.33 -3.71 4.80
C GLU A 297 16.50 -4.55 4.24
N ASP A 298 17.54 -4.79 5.03
CA ASP A 298 18.70 -5.58 4.63
C ASP A 298 18.38 -7.08 4.56
N GLU A 299 17.58 -7.60 5.50
CA GLU A 299 17.06 -8.99 5.44
C GLU A 299 16.15 -9.20 4.23
N MET A 300 15.32 -8.18 3.90
CA MET A 300 14.47 -8.23 2.71
C MET A 300 15.30 -8.25 1.44
N ASP A 301 16.35 -7.43 1.33
CA ASP A 301 17.27 -7.45 0.18
C ASP A 301 17.96 -8.80 0.03
N ALA A 302 18.46 -9.36 1.14
CA ALA A 302 19.08 -10.67 1.14
C ALA A 302 18.08 -11.78 0.73
N ALA A 303 16.84 -11.73 1.23
CA ALA A 303 15.81 -12.69 0.86
C ALA A 303 15.43 -12.58 -0.63
N ILE A 304 15.25 -11.36 -1.16
CA ILE A 304 14.96 -11.09 -2.58
C ILE A 304 16.05 -11.71 -3.49
N ALA A 305 17.31 -11.63 -3.07
CA ALA A 305 18.45 -12.17 -3.84
C ALA A 305 18.39 -13.69 -3.99
N THR A 306 17.67 -14.42 -3.11
CA THR A 306 17.53 -15.89 -3.18
C THR A 306 16.39 -16.37 -4.07
N ILE A 307 15.58 -15.49 -4.62
CA ILE A 307 14.37 -15.84 -5.38
C ILE A 307 14.68 -16.00 -6.86
N ALA A 308 14.37 -17.16 -7.43
CA ALA A 308 14.50 -17.41 -8.87
C ALA A 308 13.38 -16.71 -9.64
N VAL A 309 12.13 -16.86 -9.21
CA VAL A 309 10.95 -16.33 -9.88
C VAL A 309 10.25 -15.32 -8.97
N PRO A 310 10.44 -13.99 -9.18
CA PRO A 310 9.68 -12.97 -8.47
C PRO A 310 8.25 -12.93 -9.01
N LEU A 311 7.27 -13.29 -8.19
CA LEU A 311 5.86 -13.37 -8.58
C LEU A 311 5.01 -12.35 -7.83
N ALA A 312 4.21 -11.60 -8.56
CA ALA A 312 3.25 -10.64 -8.03
C ALA A 312 1.92 -10.74 -8.79
N ALA A 313 1.38 -11.96 -8.85
CA ALA A 313 0.19 -12.32 -9.63
C ALA A 313 -1.11 -11.91 -8.91
N TYR A 314 -1.22 -10.64 -8.51
CA TYR A 314 -2.41 -10.12 -7.87
C TYR A 314 -3.48 -9.78 -8.91
N ARG A 315 -4.70 -10.29 -8.70
CA ARG A 315 -5.84 -10.03 -9.60
C ARG A 315 -6.40 -8.62 -9.48
N HIS A 316 -6.29 -8.05 -8.28
CA HIS A 316 -6.84 -6.74 -7.93
C HIS A 316 -5.74 -5.89 -7.32
N ILE A 317 -5.29 -4.90 -8.06
CA ILE A 317 -4.29 -3.93 -7.64
C ILE A 317 -4.80 -2.55 -8.00
N SER A 318 -4.84 -1.65 -7.04
CA SER A 318 -4.99 -0.23 -7.34
C SER A 318 -3.60 0.41 -7.51
N ALA A 319 -2.68 0.17 -6.57
CA ALA A 319 -1.25 0.44 -6.65
C ALA A 319 -0.50 -0.52 -5.72
N SER A 320 0.80 -0.79 -5.95
CA SER A 320 1.51 -1.84 -5.20
C SER A 320 2.92 -1.46 -4.78
N GLY A 321 3.09 -1.19 -3.49
CA GLY A 321 4.43 -1.03 -2.88
C GLY A 321 5.29 -2.30 -2.97
N SER A 322 4.69 -3.51 -2.99
CA SER A 322 5.46 -4.76 -3.13
C SER A 322 6.05 -4.94 -4.52
N ILE A 323 5.35 -4.52 -5.58
CA ILE A 323 5.92 -4.50 -6.94
C ILE A 323 7.04 -3.45 -7.01
N GLY A 324 6.83 -2.25 -6.46
CA GLY A 324 7.87 -1.24 -6.34
C GLY A 324 9.10 -1.74 -5.58
N ARG A 325 8.92 -2.56 -4.54
CA ARG A 325 10.03 -3.13 -3.76
C ARG A 325 10.84 -4.18 -4.54
N TRP A 326 10.19 -5.00 -5.39
CA TRP A 326 10.90 -5.87 -6.34
C TRP A 326 11.76 -5.03 -7.29
N ILE A 327 11.18 -4.01 -7.92
CA ILE A 327 11.86 -3.13 -8.87
C ILE A 327 13.04 -2.42 -8.18
N ALA A 328 12.83 -1.88 -6.97
CA ALA A 328 13.87 -1.20 -6.19
C ALA A 328 15.11 -2.08 -5.95
N ALA A 329 14.92 -3.39 -5.79
CA ALA A 329 15.98 -4.39 -5.66
C ALA A 329 16.54 -4.89 -7.01
N GLY A 330 16.20 -4.24 -8.13
CA GLY A 330 16.67 -4.64 -9.47
C GLY A 330 15.98 -5.90 -10.03
N ARG A 331 14.86 -6.33 -9.44
CA ARG A 331 14.12 -7.53 -9.86
C ARG A 331 12.86 -7.14 -10.63
N ARG A 332 12.61 -7.87 -11.71
CA ARG A 332 11.46 -7.71 -12.60
C ARG A 332 10.40 -8.76 -12.27
N PRO A 333 9.35 -8.42 -11.49
CA PRO A 333 8.34 -9.41 -11.13
C PRO A 333 7.42 -9.76 -12.30
N ILE A 334 6.98 -11.04 -12.31
CA ILE A 334 5.90 -11.50 -13.18
C ILE A 334 4.58 -11.04 -12.56
N THR A 335 3.76 -10.33 -13.34
CA THR A 335 2.51 -9.71 -12.92
C THR A 335 1.38 -10.06 -13.87
N LEU A 336 0.15 -10.10 -13.36
CA LEU A 336 -1.05 -10.12 -14.21
C LEU A 336 -1.31 -8.71 -14.76
N ALA A 337 -1.84 -8.66 -15.98
CA ALA A 337 -2.30 -7.41 -16.58
C ALA A 337 -3.45 -6.82 -15.75
N THR A 338 -3.25 -5.61 -15.24
CA THR A 338 -4.24 -4.77 -14.58
C THR A 338 -4.08 -3.34 -15.09
N PRO A 339 -5.06 -2.44 -14.94
CA PRO A 339 -4.91 -1.05 -15.38
C PRO A 339 -3.65 -0.37 -14.85
N TRP A 340 -3.33 -0.55 -13.55
CA TRP A 340 -2.13 0.01 -12.95
C TRP A 340 -0.84 -0.62 -13.49
N VAL A 341 -0.81 -1.95 -13.70
CA VAL A 341 0.35 -2.65 -14.29
C VAL A 341 0.59 -2.20 -15.72
N ALA A 342 -0.47 -1.98 -16.51
CA ALA A 342 -0.38 -1.46 -17.89
C ALA A 342 0.21 -0.04 -17.89
N GLU A 343 -0.25 0.84 -16.99
CA GLU A 343 0.33 2.18 -16.79
C GLU A 343 1.81 2.10 -16.44
N LEU A 344 2.18 1.29 -15.44
CA LEU A 344 3.57 1.10 -15.02
C LEU A 344 4.44 0.56 -16.16
N SER A 345 3.94 -0.42 -16.92
CA SER A 345 4.65 -0.99 -18.06
C SER A 345 4.88 0.03 -19.18
N THR A 346 3.96 1.00 -19.33
CA THR A 346 4.07 2.09 -20.31
C THR A 346 5.05 3.18 -19.85
N THR A 347 4.97 3.58 -18.59
CA THR A 347 5.80 4.65 -18.01
C THR A 347 7.23 4.20 -17.73
N ALA A 348 7.42 2.94 -17.33
CA ALA A 348 8.70 2.33 -17.06
C ALA A 348 8.84 0.97 -17.78
N PRO A 349 9.05 0.95 -19.11
CA PRO A 349 9.19 -0.27 -19.89
C PRO A 349 10.27 -1.20 -19.34
N GLY A 350 9.93 -2.49 -19.20
CA GLY A 350 10.86 -3.49 -18.68
C GLY A 350 10.90 -3.59 -17.14
N SER A 351 10.16 -2.77 -16.41
CA SER A 351 10.09 -2.83 -14.95
C SER A 351 9.32 -4.04 -14.42
N VAL A 352 8.34 -4.53 -15.18
CA VAL A 352 7.51 -5.70 -14.87
C VAL A 352 7.40 -6.64 -16.09
N ALA A 353 7.22 -7.93 -15.84
CA ALA A 353 6.85 -8.91 -16.84
C ALA A 353 5.33 -9.13 -16.81
N VAL A 354 4.64 -8.52 -17.75
CA VAL A 354 3.16 -8.55 -17.79
C VAL A 354 2.68 -9.82 -18.48
N VAL A 355 1.74 -10.51 -17.85
CA VAL A 355 1.07 -11.70 -18.37
C VAL A 355 -0.41 -11.38 -18.58
N GLU A 356 -0.86 -11.54 -19.82
CA GLU A 356 -2.25 -11.38 -20.18
C GLU A 356 -3.02 -12.67 -19.82
N ALA A 357 -3.82 -12.59 -18.77
CA ALA A 357 -4.57 -13.74 -18.27
C ALA A 357 -6.09 -13.60 -18.38
N PHE A 358 -6.57 -12.45 -18.90
CA PHE A 358 -8.01 -12.13 -18.96
C PHE A 358 -8.44 -11.86 -20.40
N THR A 359 -9.35 -12.67 -20.90
CA THR A 359 -10.08 -12.40 -22.15
C THR A 359 -11.35 -11.60 -21.80
N GLY A 360 -11.25 -10.26 -21.87
CA GLY A 360 -12.42 -9.35 -21.87
C GLY A 360 -13.09 -9.12 -20.50
N ALA A 361 -13.34 -7.86 -20.19
CA ALA A 361 -14.28 -7.33 -19.18
C ALA A 361 -14.32 -7.99 -17.76
N GLY A 362 -13.21 -8.47 -17.23
CA GLY A 362 -13.12 -8.79 -15.79
C GLY A 362 -13.87 -10.05 -15.34
N GLU A 363 -14.39 -10.87 -16.27
CA GLU A 363 -14.87 -12.19 -15.90
C GLU A 363 -13.69 -12.99 -15.32
N PRO A 364 -13.86 -13.70 -14.19
CA PRO A 364 -12.83 -14.57 -13.67
C PRO A 364 -12.53 -15.61 -14.75
N GLY A 365 -11.46 -15.38 -15.51
CA GLY A 365 -10.96 -16.36 -16.45
C GLY A 365 -10.78 -17.69 -15.74
N ASP A 366 -10.92 -18.77 -16.47
CA ASP A 366 -10.60 -20.10 -16.00
C ASP A 366 -9.32 -20.05 -15.15
N ARG A 367 -9.41 -20.39 -13.87
CA ARG A 367 -8.26 -20.33 -12.93
C ARG A 367 -7.10 -21.15 -13.49
N ASP A 368 -7.39 -22.27 -14.13
CA ASP A 368 -6.37 -23.15 -14.70
C ASP A 368 -5.64 -22.46 -15.85
N GLY A 369 -6.35 -21.73 -16.71
CA GLY A 369 -5.73 -20.93 -17.77
C GLY A 369 -4.84 -19.80 -17.23
N VAL A 370 -5.21 -19.17 -16.11
CA VAL A 370 -4.35 -18.17 -15.43
C VAL A 370 -3.08 -18.84 -14.88
N ILE A 371 -3.20 -20.02 -14.29
CA ILE A 371 -2.05 -20.77 -13.79
C ILE A 371 -1.12 -21.12 -14.96
N ASP A 372 -1.64 -21.64 -16.06
CA ASP A 372 -0.85 -22.07 -17.21
C ASP A 372 0.00 -20.93 -17.78
N VAL A 373 -0.57 -19.75 -18.01
CA VAL A 373 0.18 -18.60 -18.55
C VAL A 373 1.22 -18.06 -17.56
N LEU A 374 0.94 -18.11 -16.25
CA LEU A 374 1.93 -17.75 -15.23
C LEU A 374 3.07 -18.78 -15.14
N VAL A 375 2.76 -20.06 -15.25
CA VAL A 375 3.75 -21.15 -15.27
C VAL A 375 4.65 -21.02 -16.50
N ASP A 376 4.11 -20.70 -17.67
CA ASP A 376 4.91 -20.50 -18.88
C ASP A 376 5.85 -19.30 -18.75
N ALA A 377 5.36 -18.18 -18.20
CA ALA A 377 6.20 -17.02 -17.91
C ALA A 377 7.31 -17.35 -16.88
N ALA A 378 6.98 -18.11 -15.85
CA ALA A 378 7.93 -18.54 -14.84
C ALA A 378 8.97 -19.53 -15.40
N ARG A 379 8.59 -20.44 -16.29
CA ARG A 379 9.54 -21.33 -17.00
C ARG A 379 10.49 -20.54 -17.88
N ALA A 380 10.01 -19.50 -18.58
CA ALA A 380 10.87 -18.60 -19.34
C ALA A 380 11.89 -17.90 -18.42
N ALA A 381 11.45 -17.44 -17.24
CA ALA A 381 12.33 -16.84 -16.24
C ALA A 381 13.38 -17.80 -15.67
N LEU A 382 13.02 -19.08 -15.50
CA LEU A 382 13.95 -20.12 -15.08
C LEU A 382 14.96 -20.51 -16.18
N SER A 383 14.55 -20.43 -17.45
CA SER A 383 15.40 -20.73 -18.61
C SER A 383 16.39 -19.59 -18.92
N ASP A 384 15.98 -18.36 -18.68
CA ASP A 384 16.81 -17.14 -18.82
C ASP A 384 16.59 -16.26 -17.58
N PRO A 385 17.38 -16.45 -16.50
CA PRO A 385 17.23 -15.66 -15.27
C PRO A 385 17.35 -14.14 -15.48
N MET A 386 18.03 -13.69 -16.54
CA MET A 386 18.20 -12.27 -16.82
C MET A 386 16.89 -11.56 -17.19
N VAL A 387 15.85 -12.27 -17.63
CA VAL A 387 14.53 -11.68 -17.85
C VAL A 387 13.84 -11.24 -16.55
N THR A 388 14.34 -11.69 -15.39
CA THR A 388 13.87 -11.26 -14.07
C THR A 388 14.64 -10.07 -13.50
N VAL A 389 15.55 -9.47 -14.27
CA VAL A 389 16.33 -8.30 -13.88
C VAL A 389 15.74 -7.05 -14.51
N THR A 390 15.75 -5.94 -13.78
CA THR A 390 15.28 -4.64 -14.28
C THR A 390 16.18 -3.50 -13.79
N ASN A 391 16.04 -2.33 -14.43
CA ASN A 391 16.70 -1.11 -14.01
C ASN A 391 15.77 -0.31 -13.05
N PRO A 392 16.08 -0.24 -11.74
CA PRO A 392 15.28 0.52 -10.78
C PRO A 392 15.42 2.04 -10.93
N SER A 393 16.40 2.51 -11.69
CA SER A 393 16.61 3.94 -11.98
C SER A 393 16.04 4.34 -13.33
N HIS A 394 15.02 3.63 -13.83
CA HIS A 394 14.35 4.02 -15.06
C HIS A 394 13.72 5.41 -14.90
N PRO A 395 13.87 6.34 -15.87
CA PRO A 395 13.40 7.73 -15.74
C PRO A 395 11.87 7.87 -15.61
N GLY A 396 11.10 6.83 -15.93
CA GLY A 396 9.65 6.76 -15.70
C GLY A 396 9.26 6.40 -14.26
N LEU A 397 10.22 6.09 -13.39
CA LEU A 397 9.99 5.82 -11.97
C LEU A 397 10.36 7.07 -11.16
N LEU A 398 9.50 7.49 -10.24
CA LEU A 398 9.81 8.59 -9.33
C LEU A 398 10.63 8.08 -8.14
N THR A 399 11.57 8.88 -7.68
CA THR A 399 12.19 8.69 -6.36
C THR A 399 11.31 9.29 -5.26
N THR A 400 11.55 8.92 -3.99
CA THR A 400 10.85 9.53 -2.85
C THR A 400 10.99 11.06 -2.82
N PRO A 401 12.17 11.69 -3.05
CA PRO A 401 12.28 13.13 -3.16
C PRO A 401 11.44 13.74 -4.29
N ASP A 402 11.36 13.07 -5.46
CA ASP A 402 10.58 13.55 -6.60
C ASP A 402 9.08 13.49 -6.31
N ALA A 403 8.61 12.38 -5.74
CA ALA A 403 7.22 12.21 -5.32
C ALA A 403 6.83 13.23 -4.24
N ALA A 404 7.69 13.47 -3.24
CA ALA A 404 7.46 14.47 -2.20
C ALA A 404 7.41 15.90 -2.75
N ARG A 405 8.25 16.23 -3.74
CA ARG A 405 8.20 17.51 -4.45
C ARG A 405 6.88 17.64 -5.20
N ARG A 406 6.50 16.63 -5.98
CA ARG A 406 5.25 16.62 -6.75
C ARG A 406 4.02 16.78 -5.85
N GLN A 407 3.98 16.06 -4.74
CA GLN A 407 2.92 16.19 -3.74
C GLN A 407 2.83 17.62 -3.20
N SER A 408 3.97 18.23 -2.88
CA SER A 408 4.04 19.58 -2.36
C SER A 408 3.52 20.62 -3.36
N GLU A 409 3.87 20.49 -4.64
CA GLU A 409 3.38 21.34 -5.72
C GLU A 409 1.86 21.27 -5.85
N LEU A 410 1.29 20.05 -5.80
CA LEU A 410 -0.15 19.84 -5.85
C LEU A 410 -0.86 20.45 -4.63
N LEU A 411 -0.33 20.28 -3.44
CA LEU A 411 -0.88 20.89 -2.23
C LEU A 411 -0.82 22.42 -2.30
N ALA A 412 0.31 22.99 -2.72
CA ALA A 412 0.49 24.43 -2.84
C ALA A 412 -0.50 25.07 -3.83
N ALA A 413 -0.84 24.40 -4.92
CA ALA A 413 -1.81 24.88 -5.89
C ALA A 413 -3.21 25.09 -5.29
N HIS A 414 -3.57 24.31 -4.25
CA HIS A 414 -4.85 24.43 -3.55
C HIS A 414 -4.83 25.40 -2.35
N LEU A 415 -3.63 25.83 -1.92
CA LEU A 415 -3.47 26.76 -0.79
C LEU A 415 -3.37 28.21 -1.23
N THR A 416 -3.08 28.46 -2.52
CA THR A 416 -3.02 29.83 -3.05
C THR A 416 -4.46 30.36 -3.11
N PRO A 417 -4.82 31.48 -2.41
CA PRO A 417 -6.12 32.09 -2.57
C PRO A 417 -6.29 32.42 -4.05
N LEU A 418 -7.39 32.01 -4.66
CA LEU A 418 -7.79 32.50 -5.97
C LEU A 418 -7.75 34.02 -5.88
N GLY A 419 -6.69 34.63 -6.44
CA GLY A 419 -6.44 36.06 -6.37
C GLY A 419 -7.72 36.78 -6.72
N GLY A 420 -8.18 37.62 -5.81
CA GLY A 420 -9.39 38.42 -6.01
C GLY A 420 -9.28 39.13 -7.35
N VAL A 421 -10.18 38.79 -8.25
CA VAL A 421 -10.45 39.62 -9.42
C VAL A 421 -11.11 40.86 -8.87
N GLY A 422 -10.28 41.94 -8.73
CA GLY A 422 -10.74 43.27 -8.39
C GLY A 422 -11.51 43.93 -9.53
#